data_db2359b18be204c1dfa2d8917e0abe22
#
_entry.id   db2359b18be204c1dfa2d8917e0abe22
#
_cell.length_a   1.000
_cell.length_b   1.000
_cell.length_c   1.000
_cell.angle_alpha   90.00
_cell.angle_beta   90.00
_cell.angle_gamma   90.00
#
_symmetry.space_group_name_H-M   'P 1'
#
loop_
_entity.id
_entity.type
_entity.pdbx_description
1 polymer ?
#
loop_
_entity_poly.entity_id
_entity_poly.type
_entity_poly.pdbx_seq_one_letter_code
_entity_poly.pdbx_strand_id
1 'polypeptide(L)'
;MSVQLEVETKTSAATVTEEIPVLDLGPFFAGEDGAAEKLAAELRYAQEEIGFYFVTNHGVPMDLIRRGYGELERVFALPDEEKLKLRATGTRPGYVPPNSVVYVTSPVNKNTKADLNEVLRYVNERPDDHPGRIAGRRFHGPNPWPENLPGFKETIKECHHALAALGRRILPLYALALDKPADFFDPFFDDPLWTT
;
A
#
# COMPACT_ATOMS: atom_id res chain seq x y z
N MET A 1 -19.68 28.96 42.40
CA MET A 1 -18.39 29.40 41.82
C MET A 1 -18.11 28.53 40.59
N SER A 2 -18.49 29.05 39.44
CA SER A 2 -18.29 28.31 38.14
C SER A 2 -17.00 28.82 37.53
N VAL A 3 -16.03 27.92 37.35
CA VAL A 3 -14.80 28.23 36.63
C VAL A 3 -15.07 27.97 35.14
N GLN A 4 -15.17 29.05 34.37
CA GLN A 4 -15.14 28.99 32.91
C GLN A 4 -13.68 28.83 32.46
N LEU A 5 -13.36 27.73 31.84
CA LEU A 5 -12.12 27.53 31.08
C LEU A 5 -12.30 28.16 29.69
N GLU A 6 -11.70 29.33 29.49
CA GLU A 6 -11.52 29.90 28.16
C GLU A 6 -10.44 29.10 27.44
N VAL A 7 -10.84 28.35 26.40
CA VAL A 7 -9.93 27.72 25.47
C VAL A 7 -9.60 28.78 24.41
N GLU A 8 -8.41 29.40 24.53
CA GLU A 8 -7.85 30.22 23.46
C GLU A 8 -7.53 29.35 22.27
N THR A 9 -8.37 29.35 21.24
CA THR A 9 -8.05 28.83 19.94
C THR A 9 -7.10 29.79 19.24
N LYS A 10 -5.80 29.53 19.32
CA LYS A 10 -4.81 30.17 18.43
C LYS A 10 -5.00 29.64 17.01
N THR A 11 -5.81 30.34 16.24
CA THR A 11 -5.89 30.17 14.80
C THR A 11 -4.67 30.87 14.19
N SER A 12 -3.56 30.15 14.07
CA SER A 12 -2.46 30.55 13.20
C SER A 12 -2.80 30.08 11.78
N ALA A 13 -3.40 30.93 11.00
CA ALA A 13 -3.50 30.76 9.56
C ALA A 13 -2.14 31.11 8.93
N ALA A 14 -1.15 30.22 9.10
CA ALA A 14 -0.02 30.16 8.20
C ALA A 14 -0.53 29.39 6.98
N THR A 15 -0.62 30.05 5.83
CA THR A 15 -0.73 29.41 4.53
C THR A 15 0.60 28.72 4.26
N VAL A 16 0.80 27.55 4.85
CA VAL A 16 1.91 26.67 4.48
C VAL A 16 1.46 26.00 3.19
N THR A 17 1.99 26.45 2.06
CA THR A 17 1.98 25.68 0.83
C THR A 17 2.96 24.53 1.02
N GLU A 18 2.52 23.48 1.70
CA GLU A 18 3.30 22.27 1.87
C GLU A 18 3.29 21.54 0.54
N GLU A 19 4.42 21.61 -0.17
CA GLU A 19 4.63 20.77 -1.34
C GLU A 19 4.84 19.33 -0.88
N ILE A 20 4.20 18.38 -1.59
CA ILE A 20 4.40 16.95 -1.33
C ILE A 20 5.86 16.62 -1.65
N PRO A 21 6.64 16.10 -0.69
CA PRO A 21 8.04 15.75 -0.93
C PRO A 21 8.20 14.74 -2.06
N VAL A 22 9.24 14.92 -2.87
CA VAL A 22 9.65 13.98 -3.92
C VAL A 22 11.02 13.42 -3.56
N LEU A 23 11.07 12.16 -3.18
CA LEU A 23 12.29 11.47 -2.78
C LEU A 23 12.96 10.82 -3.99
N ASP A 24 14.20 11.20 -4.29
CA ASP A 24 14.99 10.60 -5.35
C ASP A 24 15.75 9.38 -4.81
N LEU A 25 15.32 8.18 -5.24
CA LEU A 25 15.95 6.91 -4.83
C LEU A 25 17.23 6.59 -5.62
N GLY A 26 17.54 7.32 -6.69
CA GLY A 26 18.67 7.04 -7.57
C GLY A 26 20.02 6.98 -6.85
N PRO A 27 20.45 8.04 -6.14
CA PRO A 27 21.71 8.06 -5.40
C PRO A 27 21.85 6.93 -4.37
N PHE A 28 20.76 6.63 -3.64
CA PHE A 28 20.73 5.52 -2.70
C PHE A 28 20.91 4.16 -3.39
N PHE A 29 20.22 3.94 -4.51
CA PHE A 29 20.34 2.69 -5.27
C PHE A 29 21.67 2.56 -6.00
N ALA A 30 22.34 3.67 -6.27
CA ALA A 30 23.71 3.69 -6.81
C ALA A 30 24.78 3.45 -5.72
N GLY A 31 24.41 3.46 -4.44
CA GLY A 31 25.34 3.30 -3.32
C GLY A 31 26.25 4.50 -3.11
N GLU A 32 25.77 5.71 -3.44
CA GLU A 32 26.56 6.94 -3.24
C GLU A 32 26.76 7.23 -1.76
N ASP A 33 27.95 7.70 -1.40
CA ASP A 33 28.30 8.01 -0.01
C ASP A 33 27.35 9.04 0.61
N GLY A 34 26.80 8.73 1.78
CA GLY A 34 25.87 9.59 2.53
C GLY A 34 24.46 9.68 1.94
N ALA A 35 24.17 9.02 0.81
CA ALA A 35 22.85 9.08 0.17
C ALA A 35 21.77 8.41 1.03
N ALA A 36 22.10 7.33 1.72
CA ALA A 36 21.16 6.62 2.58
C ALA A 36 20.72 7.47 3.78
N GLU A 37 21.67 8.10 4.47
CA GLU A 37 21.41 8.96 5.63
C GLU A 37 20.62 10.21 5.24
N LYS A 38 20.99 10.84 4.13
CA LYS A 38 20.27 12.00 3.60
C LYS A 38 18.83 11.64 3.28
N LEU A 39 18.62 10.57 2.51
CA LEU A 39 17.29 10.14 2.08
C LEU A 39 16.44 9.65 3.25
N ALA A 40 17.04 9.02 4.27
CA ALA A 40 16.36 8.64 5.49
C ALA A 40 15.86 9.86 6.29
N ALA A 41 16.64 10.94 6.33
CA ALA A 41 16.21 12.19 6.96
C ALA A 41 15.04 12.85 6.20
N GLU A 42 15.12 12.88 4.86
CA GLU A 42 14.03 13.38 4.00
C GLU A 42 12.76 12.53 4.15
N LEU A 43 12.90 11.19 4.22
CA LEU A 43 11.80 10.26 4.46
C LEU A 43 11.15 10.49 5.84
N ARG A 44 11.97 10.67 6.89
CA ARG A 44 11.46 11.00 8.24
C ARG A 44 10.61 12.27 8.20
N TYR A 45 11.14 13.35 7.64
CA TYR A 45 10.39 14.61 7.49
C TYR A 45 9.07 14.41 6.75
N ALA A 46 9.12 13.70 5.61
CA ALA A 46 7.93 13.43 4.82
C ALA A 46 6.86 12.64 5.59
N GLN A 47 7.27 11.71 6.46
CA GLN A 47 6.34 10.89 7.25
C GLN A 47 5.80 11.61 8.50
N GLU A 48 6.64 12.38 9.19
CA GLU A 48 6.26 13.05 10.44
C GLU A 48 5.45 14.32 10.19
N GLU A 49 5.79 15.11 9.15
CA GLU A 49 5.20 16.42 8.92
C GLU A 49 4.10 16.41 7.84
N ILE A 50 4.23 15.57 6.80
CA ILE A 50 3.31 15.57 5.63
C ILE A 50 2.41 14.32 5.63
N GLY A 51 2.95 13.14 5.95
CA GLY A 51 2.25 11.86 5.98
C GLY A 51 2.38 11.03 4.71
N PHE A 52 2.86 11.59 3.59
CA PHE A 52 3.11 10.88 2.33
C PHE A 52 4.13 11.60 1.44
N TYR A 53 4.60 10.94 0.39
CA TYR A 53 5.62 11.44 -0.53
C TYR A 53 5.52 10.75 -1.89
N PHE A 54 6.11 11.36 -2.91
CA PHE A 54 6.39 10.73 -4.19
C PHE A 54 7.82 10.20 -4.23
N VAL A 55 8.06 9.23 -5.11
CA VAL A 55 9.41 8.72 -5.38
C VAL A 55 9.77 8.84 -6.86
N THR A 56 11.04 9.14 -7.13
CA THR A 56 11.62 9.10 -8.46
C THR A 56 12.79 8.12 -8.52
N ASN A 57 13.23 7.75 -9.72
CA ASN A 57 14.33 6.81 -9.93
C ASN A 57 14.17 5.48 -9.17
N HIS A 58 12.92 5.05 -8.99
CA HIS A 58 12.54 3.87 -8.21
C HIS A 58 12.87 2.53 -8.90
N GLY A 59 13.25 2.54 -10.18
CA GLY A 59 13.69 1.37 -10.93
C GLY A 59 12.57 0.42 -11.43
N VAL A 60 11.31 0.68 -11.12
CA VAL A 60 10.19 -0.05 -11.71
C VAL A 60 9.93 0.50 -13.12
N PRO A 61 9.92 -0.34 -14.17
CA PRO A 61 9.69 0.13 -15.54
C PRO A 61 8.33 0.83 -15.70
N MET A 62 8.33 2.02 -16.28
CA MET A 62 7.12 2.81 -16.47
C MET A 62 6.11 2.16 -17.43
N ASP A 63 6.59 1.37 -18.39
CA ASP A 63 5.72 0.59 -19.28
C ASP A 63 4.98 -0.53 -18.52
N LEU A 64 5.64 -1.16 -17.54
CA LEU A 64 5.00 -2.13 -16.65
C LEU A 64 3.89 -1.47 -15.82
N ILE A 65 4.15 -0.29 -15.26
CA ILE A 65 3.15 0.48 -14.50
C ILE A 65 1.95 0.80 -15.40
N ARG A 66 2.18 1.30 -16.62
CA ARG A 66 1.10 1.61 -17.58
C ARG A 66 0.31 0.36 -17.97
N ARG A 67 0.98 -0.77 -18.21
CA ARG A 67 0.29 -2.06 -18.48
C ARG A 67 -0.57 -2.48 -17.29
N GLY A 68 -0.04 -2.35 -16.06
CA GLY A 68 -0.79 -2.64 -14.84
C GLY A 68 -2.07 -1.80 -14.73
N TYR A 69 -1.98 -0.48 -14.95
CA TYR A 69 -3.16 0.39 -14.98
C TYR A 69 -4.15 0.00 -16.07
N GLY A 70 -3.68 -0.34 -17.27
CA GLY A 70 -4.55 -0.82 -18.35
C GLY A 70 -5.30 -2.11 -17.99
N GLU A 71 -4.67 -3.02 -17.24
CA GLU A 71 -5.35 -4.21 -16.75
C GLU A 71 -6.40 -3.89 -15.67
N LEU A 72 -6.13 -2.92 -14.80
CA LEU A 72 -7.11 -2.45 -13.82
C LEU A 72 -8.33 -1.81 -14.51
N GLU A 73 -8.12 -0.99 -15.53
CA GLU A 73 -9.23 -0.44 -16.34
C GLU A 73 -10.07 -1.56 -16.96
N ARG A 74 -9.44 -2.62 -17.52
CA ARG A 74 -10.15 -3.76 -18.11
C ARG A 74 -11.00 -4.51 -17.10
N VAL A 75 -10.50 -4.80 -15.91
CA VAL A 75 -11.22 -5.57 -14.89
C VAL A 75 -12.36 -4.77 -14.27
N PHE A 76 -12.17 -3.47 -14.01
CA PHE A 76 -13.23 -2.63 -13.45
C PHE A 76 -14.32 -2.28 -14.49
N ALA A 77 -14.01 -2.35 -15.79
CA ALA A 77 -14.99 -2.21 -16.87
C ALA A 77 -15.84 -3.48 -17.10
N LEU A 78 -15.55 -4.60 -16.43
CA LEU A 78 -16.37 -5.81 -16.52
C LEU A 78 -17.77 -5.55 -15.96
N PRO A 79 -18.80 -6.26 -16.49
CA PRO A 79 -20.12 -6.28 -15.86
C PRO A 79 -20.05 -6.73 -14.39
N ASP A 80 -20.92 -6.19 -13.56
CA ASP A 80 -20.95 -6.50 -12.12
C ASP A 80 -21.03 -7.99 -11.82
N GLU A 81 -21.76 -8.75 -12.65
CA GLU A 81 -21.87 -10.21 -12.53
C GLU A 81 -20.49 -10.89 -12.66
N GLU A 82 -19.64 -10.43 -13.56
CA GLU A 82 -18.29 -10.96 -13.76
C GLU A 82 -17.35 -10.55 -12.61
N LYS A 83 -17.42 -9.28 -12.16
CA LYS A 83 -16.66 -8.81 -10.99
C LYS A 83 -17.06 -9.58 -9.72
N LEU A 84 -18.33 -9.89 -9.53
CA LEU A 84 -18.82 -10.65 -8.38
C LEU A 84 -18.31 -12.11 -8.33
N LYS A 85 -17.94 -12.72 -9.45
CA LYS A 85 -17.25 -14.04 -9.46
C LYS A 85 -15.89 -13.96 -8.76
N LEU A 86 -15.25 -12.78 -8.78
CA LEU A 86 -13.97 -12.51 -8.13
C LEU A 86 -14.12 -12.11 -6.65
N ARG A 87 -15.31 -12.17 -6.08
CA ARG A 87 -15.61 -11.64 -4.74
C ARG A 87 -14.69 -12.22 -3.67
N ALA A 88 -14.18 -11.33 -2.80
CA ALA A 88 -13.45 -11.69 -1.60
C ALA A 88 -14.33 -12.52 -0.65
N THR A 89 -13.71 -13.51 -0.01
CA THR A 89 -14.35 -14.33 1.04
C THR A 89 -13.41 -14.43 2.24
N GLY A 90 -13.84 -14.98 3.36
CA GLY A 90 -13.08 -14.93 4.62
C GLY A 90 -11.57 -15.11 4.54
N THR A 91 -11.07 -16.11 3.80
CA THR A 91 -9.65 -16.38 3.61
C THR A 91 -9.12 -15.89 2.27
N ARG A 92 -9.97 -15.77 1.25
CA ARG A 92 -9.61 -15.44 -0.11
C ARG A 92 -9.63 -13.92 -0.31
N PRO A 93 -8.55 -13.30 -0.85
CA PRO A 93 -8.60 -11.92 -1.34
C PRO A 93 -9.54 -11.83 -2.54
N GLY A 94 -9.75 -10.65 -3.09
CA GLY A 94 -10.56 -10.48 -4.29
C GLY A 94 -11.35 -9.19 -4.31
N TYR A 95 -12.41 -9.20 -5.09
CA TYR A 95 -13.28 -8.07 -5.33
C TYR A 95 -14.18 -7.75 -4.14
N VAL A 96 -14.22 -6.48 -3.76
CA VAL A 96 -15.11 -5.89 -2.76
C VAL A 96 -16.00 -4.88 -3.48
N PRO A 97 -17.30 -5.13 -3.64
CA PRO A 97 -18.19 -4.22 -4.34
C PRO A 97 -18.46 -2.94 -3.53
N PRO A 98 -18.86 -1.84 -4.18
CA PRO A 98 -19.23 -0.61 -3.50
C PRO A 98 -20.38 -0.85 -2.53
N ASN A 99 -20.49 -0.03 -1.52
CA ASN A 99 -21.52 -0.10 -0.46
C ASN A 99 -21.56 -1.42 0.34
N SER A 100 -20.47 -2.21 0.33
CA SER A 100 -20.44 -3.51 1.00
C SER A 100 -19.67 -3.54 2.31
N VAL A 101 -18.90 -2.51 2.61
CA VAL A 101 -18.05 -2.43 3.81
C VAL A 101 -18.23 -1.08 4.50
N VAL A 102 -18.37 -1.12 5.82
CA VAL A 102 -18.32 0.06 6.69
C VAL A 102 -17.04 0.00 7.49
N TYR A 103 -16.13 0.93 7.24
CA TYR A 103 -14.90 1.04 8.03
C TYR A 103 -15.15 1.93 9.25
N VAL A 104 -15.01 1.35 10.44
CA VAL A 104 -15.01 2.10 11.69
C VAL A 104 -13.56 2.49 11.99
N THR A 105 -13.20 3.71 11.63
CA THR A 105 -11.83 4.21 11.74
C THR A 105 -11.56 4.97 13.05
N SER A 106 -12.61 5.29 13.80
CA SER A 106 -12.48 6.07 15.04
C SER A 106 -13.42 5.55 16.13
N PRO A 107 -12.95 5.42 17.39
CA PRO A 107 -13.82 5.12 18.54
C PRO A 107 -14.76 6.27 18.90
N VAL A 108 -14.44 7.49 18.48
CA VAL A 108 -15.20 8.71 18.80
C VAL A 108 -16.32 8.94 17.78
N ASN A 109 -16.05 8.65 16.51
CA ASN A 109 -17.01 8.89 15.42
C ASN A 109 -17.32 7.56 14.73
N LYS A 110 -18.50 7.01 15.03
CA LYS A 110 -18.97 5.75 14.43
C LYS A 110 -19.48 6.03 13.01
N ASN A 111 -18.66 5.68 12.03
CA ASN A 111 -19.12 5.66 10.66
C ASN A 111 -20.19 4.56 10.50
N THR A 112 -21.36 4.94 9.99
CA THR A 112 -22.48 4.02 9.71
C THR A 112 -22.78 3.88 8.23
N LYS A 113 -22.09 4.66 7.38
CA LYS A 113 -22.25 4.62 5.93
C LYS A 113 -21.18 3.73 5.32
N ALA A 114 -21.61 2.92 4.37
CA ALA A 114 -20.69 2.09 3.60
C ALA A 114 -19.84 2.93 2.63
N ASP A 115 -18.64 2.46 2.35
CA ASP A 115 -17.74 3.08 1.36
C ASP A 115 -18.32 2.94 -0.05
N LEU A 116 -18.18 4.01 -0.83
CA LEU A 116 -18.67 4.08 -2.20
C LEU A 116 -17.68 3.52 -3.23
N ASN A 117 -16.47 3.20 -2.80
CA ASN A 117 -15.43 2.64 -3.68
C ASN A 117 -15.65 1.13 -3.91
N GLU A 118 -15.18 0.66 -5.06
CA GLU A 118 -14.95 -0.76 -5.29
C GLU A 118 -13.45 -1.05 -5.21
N VAL A 119 -13.09 -2.25 -4.74
CA VAL A 119 -11.69 -2.64 -4.53
C VAL A 119 -11.47 -4.04 -5.08
N LEU A 120 -10.36 -4.24 -5.78
CA LEU A 120 -9.87 -5.56 -6.13
C LEU A 120 -8.50 -5.77 -5.46
N ARG A 121 -8.39 -6.82 -4.65
CA ARG A 121 -7.18 -7.11 -3.89
C ARG A 121 -6.59 -8.43 -4.31
N TYR A 122 -5.31 -8.42 -4.62
CA TYR A 122 -4.49 -9.61 -4.85
C TYR A 122 -3.38 -9.70 -3.80
N VAL A 123 -2.89 -10.91 -3.58
CA VAL A 123 -1.79 -11.21 -2.66
C VAL A 123 -0.76 -12.08 -3.36
N ASN A 124 0.45 -12.16 -2.80
CA ASN A 124 1.40 -13.18 -3.23
C ASN A 124 0.82 -14.58 -2.96
N GLU A 125 0.68 -15.37 -4.02
CA GLU A 125 0.15 -16.72 -3.91
C GLU A 125 1.12 -17.63 -3.15
N ARG A 126 0.59 -18.36 -2.19
CA ARG A 126 1.33 -19.31 -1.38
C ARG A 126 0.93 -20.74 -1.75
N PRO A 127 1.84 -21.72 -1.65
CA PRO A 127 1.53 -23.12 -1.93
C PRO A 127 0.46 -23.65 -0.96
N ASP A 128 -0.22 -24.73 -1.35
CA ASP A 128 -1.35 -25.29 -0.59
C ASP A 128 -0.96 -25.81 0.79
N ASP A 129 0.27 -26.25 0.94
CA ASP A 129 0.88 -26.74 2.19
C ASP A 129 1.43 -25.62 3.09
N HIS A 130 1.32 -24.36 2.67
CA HIS A 130 1.78 -23.24 3.49
C HIS A 130 1.00 -23.16 4.82
N PRO A 131 1.66 -22.99 5.99
CA PRO A 131 1.00 -23.00 7.30
C PRO A 131 -0.16 -22.01 7.42
N GLY A 132 -0.05 -20.84 6.82
CA GLY A 132 -1.12 -19.84 6.81
C GLY A 132 -2.36 -20.25 6.01
N ARG A 133 -2.18 -21.04 4.92
CA ARG A 133 -3.28 -21.62 4.14
C ARG A 133 -3.96 -22.75 4.90
N ILE A 134 -3.19 -23.66 5.45
CA ILE A 134 -3.71 -24.77 6.27
C ILE A 134 -4.51 -24.23 7.46
N ALA A 135 -4.00 -23.18 8.11
CA ALA A 135 -4.67 -22.54 9.25
C ALA A 135 -5.87 -21.66 8.85
N GLY A 136 -6.19 -21.54 7.56
CA GLY A 136 -7.29 -20.69 7.09
C GLY A 136 -7.13 -19.20 7.45
N ARG A 137 -5.91 -18.69 7.49
CA ARG A 137 -5.66 -17.29 7.82
C ARG A 137 -6.22 -16.37 6.73
N ARG A 138 -6.68 -15.19 7.13
CA ARG A 138 -7.17 -14.16 6.22
C ARG A 138 -6.13 -13.83 5.15
N PHE A 139 -6.56 -13.70 3.90
CA PHE A 139 -5.72 -13.41 2.73
C PHE A 139 -4.66 -14.47 2.38
N HIS A 140 -4.78 -15.70 2.91
CA HIS A 140 -3.91 -16.81 2.53
C HIS A 140 -4.56 -17.77 1.52
N GLY A 141 -5.82 -17.55 1.16
CA GLY A 141 -6.49 -18.28 0.10
C GLY A 141 -5.99 -17.90 -1.30
N PRO A 142 -6.38 -18.66 -2.35
CA PRO A 142 -5.97 -18.40 -3.73
C PRO A 142 -6.57 -17.09 -4.24
N ASN A 143 -5.84 -16.39 -5.10
CA ASN A 143 -6.36 -15.23 -5.80
C ASN A 143 -7.45 -15.64 -6.79
N PRO A 144 -8.56 -14.89 -6.88
CA PRO A 144 -9.57 -15.09 -7.91
C PRO A 144 -9.15 -14.37 -9.19
N TRP A 145 -8.68 -15.12 -10.19
CA TRP A 145 -8.29 -14.55 -11.47
C TRP A 145 -9.48 -14.52 -12.44
N PRO A 146 -9.69 -13.42 -13.20
CA PRO A 146 -10.74 -13.36 -14.22
C PRO A 146 -10.40 -14.29 -15.40
N GLU A 147 -11.31 -15.18 -15.75
CA GLU A 147 -11.10 -16.16 -16.84
C GLU A 147 -11.22 -15.50 -18.23
N ASN A 148 -11.97 -14.43 -18.34
CA ASN A 148 -12.27 -13.71 -19.59
C ASN A 148 -11.31 -12.57 -19.91
N LEU A 149 -10.23 -12.38 -19.14
CA LEU A 149 -9.20 -11.37 -19.36
C LEU A 149 -7.82 -12.02 -19.58
N PRO A 150 -7.52 -12.50 -20.80
CA PRO A 150 -6.21 -13.08 -21.08
C PRO A 150 -5.09 -12.05 -20.88
N GLY A 151 -3.96 -12.49 -20.27
CA GLY A 151 -2.80 -11.65 -19.96
C GLY A 151 -2.93 -10.85 -18.65
N PHE A 152 -4.12 -10.72 -18.08
CA PHE A 152 -4.37 -9.99 -16.85
C PHE A 152 -3.53 -10.53 -15.68
N LYS A 153 -3.63 -11.83 -15.40
CA LYS A 153 -2.92 -12.48 -14.30
C LYS A 153 -1.41 -12.27 -14.38
N GLU A 154 -0.84 -12.46 -15.55
CA GLU A 154 0.59 -12.36 -15.81
C GLU A 154 1.08 -10.94 -15.55
N THR A 155 0.38 -9.95 -16.10
CA THR A 155 0.73 -8.53 -15.92
C THR A 155 0.60 -8.09 -14.45
N ILE A 156 -0.50 -8.44 -13.77
CA ILE A 156 -0.68 -8.09 -12.36
C ILE A 156 0.37 -8.76 -11.48
N LYS A 157 0.73 -10.01 -11.74
CA LYS A 157 1.82 -10.69 -11.00
C LYS A 157 3.18 -10.03 -11.24
N GLU A 158 3.49 -9.64 -12.47
CA GLU A 158 4.73 -8.91 -12.80
C GLU A 158 4.79 -7.56 -12.04
N CYS A 159 3.70 -6.77 -12.07
CA CYS A 159 3.58 -5.53 -11.30
C CYS A 159 3.76 -5.77 -9.81
N HIS A 160 3.07 -6.77 -9.26
CA HIS A 160 3.14 -7.13 -7.86
C HIS A 160 4.59 -7.45 -7.44
N HIS A 161 5.29 -8.28 -8.21
CA HIS A 161 6.68 -8.64 -7.92
C HIS A 161 7.62 -7.42 -7.98
N ALA A 162 7.45 -6.55 -8.99
CA ALA A 162 8.27 -5.35 -9.13
C ALA A 162 8.07 -4.37 -7.96
N LEU A 163 6.82 -4.16 -7.55
CA LEU A 163 6.50 -3.30 -6.41
C LEU A 163 6.95 -3.90 -5.08
N ALA A 164 6.80 -5.21 -4.88
CA ALA A 164 7.30 -5.90 -3.70
C ALA A 164 8.84 -5.82 -3.59
N ALA A 165 9.54 -5.98 -4.73
CA ALA A 165 10.99 -5.82 -4.78
C ALA A 165 11.42 -4.38 -4.43
N LEU A 166 10.72 -3.36 -4.96
CA LEU A 166 10.95 -1.97 -4.58
C LEU A 166 10.71 -1.78 -3.07
N GLY A 167 9.59 -2.27 -2.55
CA GLY A 167 9.28 -2.20 -1.12
C GLY A 167 10.41 -2.75 -0.24
N ARG A 168 10.96 -3.92 -0.58
CA ARG A 168 12.11 -4.49 0.13
C ARG A 168 13.36 -3.62 0.05
N ARG A 169 13.64 -3.02 -1.11
CA ARG A 169 14.82 -2.16 -1.31
C ARG A 169 14.77 -0.87 -0.52
N ILE A 170 13.58 -0.37 -0.16
CA ILE A 170 13.44 0.87 0.63
C ILE A 170 13.31 0.62 2.14
N LEU A 171 13.15 -0.61 2.61
CA LEU A 171 13.08 -0.93 4.05
C LEU A 171 14.29 -0.42 4.85
N PRO A 172 15.54 -0.49 4.35
CA PRO A 172 16.68 0.09 5.05
C PRO A 172 16.54 1.59 5.33
N LEU A 173 15.91 2.35 4.43
CA LEU A 173 15.67 3.79 4.64
C LEU A 173 14.68 4.03 5.79
N TYR A 174 13.64 3.21 5.90
CA TYR A 174 12.71 3.27 7.04
C TYR A 174 13.41 2.91 8.36
N ALA A 175 14.31 1.91 8.34
CA ALA A 175 15.08 1.57 9.53
C ALA A 175 15.95 2.74 9.98
N LEU A 176 16.72 3.34 9.06
CA LEU A 176 17.55 4.52 9.33
C LEU A 176 16.72 5.73 9.78
N ALA A 177 15.57 5.98 9.14
CA ALA A 177 14.65 7.03 9.54
C ALA A 177 14.11 6.87 10.97
N LEU A 178 14.11 5.65 11.50
CA LEU A 178 13.72 5.31 12.87
C LEU A 178 14.92 5.14 13.83
N ASP A 179 16.11 5.60 13.45
CA ASP A 179 17.37 5.45 14.20
C ASP A 179 17.70 3.98 14.51
N LYS A 180 17.43 3.07 13.56
CA LYS A 180 17.71 1.63 13.64
C LYS A 180 18.78 1.23 12.64
N PRO A 181 19.48 0.10 12.85
CA PRO A 181 20.35 -0.49 11.82
C PRO A 181 19.58 -0.74 10.51
N ALA A 182 20.25 -0.61 9.37
CA ALA A 182 19.63 -0.74 8.05
C ALA A 182 18.92 -2.11 7.83
N ASP A 183 19.40 -3.15 8.46
CA ASP A 183 18.88 -4.53 8.41
C ASP A 183 17.81 -4.83 9.47
N PHE A 184 17.39 -3.83 10.24
CA PHE A 184 16.44 -4.01 11.36
C PHE A 184 15.16 -4.74 10.97
N PHE A 185 14.67 -4.51 9.78
CA PHE A 185 13.40 -5.10 9.31
C PHE A 185 13.55 -6.47 8.66
N ASP A 186 14.77 -6.93 8.33
CA ASP A 186 14.98 -8.17 7.59
C ASP A 186 14.28 -9.40 8.21
N PRO A 187 14.38 -9.66 9.53
CA PRO A 187 13.75 -10.83 10.13
C PRO A 187 12.21 -10.82 10.08
N PHE A 188 11.61 -9.63 9.89
CA PHE A 188 10.15 -9.48 9.82
C PHE A 188 9.59 -9.70 8.42
N PHE A 189 10.46 -9.75 7.40
CA PHE A 189 10.10 -9.86 5.99
C PHE A 189 10.62 -11.13 5.31
N ASP A 190 10.94 -12.19 6.06
CA ASP A 190 11.35 -13.49 5.51
C ASP A 190 10.22 -14.15 4.72
N ASP A 191 8.98 -14.07 5.22
CA ASP A 191 7.78 -14.60 4.57
C ASP A 191 6.61 -13.59 4.64
N PRO A 192 6.75 -12.42 4.00
CA PRO A 192 5.78 -11.36 4.10
C PRO A 192 4.53 -11.66 3.27
N LEU A 193 3.38 -11.19 3.75
CA LEU A 193 2.17 -11.13 2.96
C LEU A 193 2.12 -9.76 2.25
N TRP A 194 2.31 -9.77 0.94
CA TRP A 194 2.16 -8.60 0.09
C TRP A 194 0.74 -8.51 -0.46
N THR A 195 0.19 -7.30 -0.51
CA THR A 195 -1.10 -7.03 -1.16
C THR A 195 -0.95 -5.93 -2.21
N THR A 196 -1.64 -6.09 -3.32
CA THR A 196 -1.82 -5.10 -4.39
C THR A 196 -3.30 -4.92 -4.65
#